data_7aa0b0ea0614f0dbd213e88980844089
#
_entry.id   7aa0b0ea0614f0dbd213e88980844089
#
_cell.length_a   1.000
_cell.length_b   1.000
_cell.length_c   1.000
_cell.angle_alpha   90.00
_cell.angle_beta   90.00
_cell.angle_gamma   90.00
#
_symmetry.space_group_name_H-M   'P 1'
#
loop_
_entity.id
_entity.type
_entity.pdbx_description
1 polymer ?
#
loop_
_entity_poly.entity_id
_entity_poly.type
_entity_poly.pdbx_seq_one_letter_code
_entity_poly.pdbx_strand_id
1 'polypeptide(L)'
;MFEFSGACAGCGETPYIKAISQLFGDKMMVANATGCTSIYSGSAPSPPYCTNAAGQGPAWANSLFEDNAEFGLGMHVGVEKLRDRVQETMEKAIANCPKCSEELKAVMKEWIENRGSSAKSAEVTARLIPLLEACGCDYCKEILEHKDWLVKKSQWIIGGDGGGDDIGYGGVDHVLATGQDVIILGVDTEVYSNTGGQSSKSTPVGAVAKFASSGKRIRKKDLGAMAMTYGYVYVAQGSIVASQQQLFF
;
A
#
# COMPACT_ATOMS: atom_id res chain seq x y z
N MET A 1 -10.80 0.03 -7.70
CA MET A 1 -9.93 -0.26 -8.88
C MET A 1 -9.78 1.03 -9.67
N PHE A 2 -8.62 1.23 -10.29
CA PHE A 2 -8.37 2.40 -11.12
C PHE A 2 -9.07 2.23 -12.50
N GLU A 3 -10.10 3.00 -12.78
CA GLU A 3 -10.95 2.80 -13.97
C GLU A 3 -10.46 3.56 -15.20
N PHE A 4 -10.10 4.82 -15.03
CA PHE A 4 -9.72 5.71 -16.14
C PHE A 4 -8.51 6.57 -15.76
N SER A 5 -7.77 7.03 -16.77
CA SER A 5 -6.65 7.94 -16.57
C SER A 5 -7.11 9.39 -16.71
N GLY A 6 -6.97 10.17 -15.64
CA GLY A 6 -7.11 11.63 -15.66
C GLY A 6 -5.78 12.35 -15.87
N ALA A 7 -4.71 11.62 -16.21
CA ALA A 7 -3.37 12.14 -16.45
C ALA A 7 -3.19 12.66 -17.88
N CYS A 8 -1.97 13.07 -18.23
CA CYS A 8 -1.61 13.50 -19.57
C CYS A 8 -1.84 12.40 -20.61
N ALA A 9 -2.11 12.77 -21.85
CA ALA A 9 -2.20 11.83 -22.96
C ALA A 9 -0.88 11.05 -23.10
N GLY A 10 -0.97 9.71 -23.12
CA GLY A 10 0.21 8.85 -23.17
C GLY A 10 1.02 8.74 -21.88
N CYS A 11 0.43 9.12 -20.73
CA CYS A 11 1.09 8.96 -19.42
C CYS A 11 1.54 7.52 -19.20
N GLY A 12 2.83 7.34 -18.88
CA GLY A 12 3.42 6.02 -18.61
C GLY A 12 3.15 5.48 -17.21
N GLU A 13 2.67 6.30 -16.26
CA GLU A 13 2.42 5.89 -14.86
C GLU A 13 1.10 5.15 -14.69
N THR A 14 0.02 5.66 -15.27
CA THR A 14 -1.35 5.17 -15.02
C THR A 14 -1.56 3.69 -15.38
N PRO A 15 -0.88 3.09 -16.37
CA PRO A 15 -0.98 1.65 -16.63
C PRO A 15 -0.51 0.79 -15.46
N TYR A 16 0.55 1.19 -14.74
CA TYR A 16 1.04 0.48 -13.56
C TYR A 16 0.04 0.57 -12.41
N ILE A 17 -0.47 1.78 -12.13
CA ILE A 17 -1.47 1.99 -11.09
C ILE A 17 -2.74 1.18 -11.39
N LYS A 18 -3.16 1.15 -12.66
CA LYS A 18 -4.29 0.32 -13.09
C LYS A 18 -4.04 -1.16 -12.84
N ALA A 19 -2.89 -1.69 -13.26
CA ALA A 19 -2.56 -3.10 -13.09
C ALA A 19 -2.54 -3.52 -11.61
N ILE A 20 -1.82 -2.80 -10.75
CA ILE A 20 -1.73 -3.14 -9.32
C ILE A 20 -3.09 -3.01 -8.61
N SER A 21 -3.86 -1.97 -8.93
CA SER A 21 -5.16 -1.78 -8.29
C SER A 21 -6.21 -2.81 -8.75
N GLN A 22 -6.10 -3.36 -9.95
CA GLN A 22 -6.93 -4.47 -10.41
C GLN A 22 -6.57 -5.79 -9.75
N LEU A 23 -5.28 -6.01 -9.45
CA LEU A 23 -4.81 -7.23 -8.81
C LEU A 23 -5.02 -7.23 -7.28
N PHE A 24 -4.86 -6.09 -6.63
CA PHE A 24 -4.78 -6.00 -5.17
C PHE A 24 -5.79 -5.04 -4.55
N GLY A 25 -6.54 -4.29 -5.35
CA GLY A 25 -7.33 -3.14 -4.91
C GLY A 25 -8.40 -3.42 -3.87
N ASP A 26 -8.94 -4.64 -3.80
CA ASP A 26 -9.92 -5.07 -2.78
C ASP A 26 -9.34 -5.09 -1.35
N LYS A 27 -8.02 -5.20 -1.24
CA LYS A 27 -7.28 -5.29 0.04
C LYS A 27 -6.15 -4.26 0.14
N MET A 28 -6.15 -3.27 -0.72
CA MET A 28 -5.07 -2.30 -0.87
C MET A 28 -5.33 -1.06 -0.03
N MET A 29 -4.35 -0.67 0.77
CA MET A 29 -4.28 0.62 1.45
C MET A 29 -3.14 1.43 0.83
N VAL A 30 -3.41 2.66 0.44
CA VAL A 30 -2.47 3.50 -0.29
C VAL A 30 -2.17 4.78 0.47
N ALA A 31 -0.90 4.98 0.80
CA ALA A 31 -0.31 6.27 1.14
C ALA A 31 0.34 6.84 -0.11
N ASN A 32 -0.19 7.92 -0.65
CA ASN A 32 0.26 8.49 -1.91
C ASN A 32 1.02 9.80 -1.68
N ALA A 33 2.20 9.93 -2.25
CA ALA A 33 2.96 11.17 -2.21
C ALA A 33 2.36 12.23 -3.14
N THR A 34 2.33 13.48 -2.70
CA THR A 34 1.91 14.59 -3.57
C THR A 34 2.79 14.66 -4.82
N GLY A 35 2.16 14.71 -5.97
CA GLY A 35 2.78 14.72 -7.29
C GLY A 35 1.77 14.31 -8.36
N CYS A 36 2.23 13.81 -9.50
CA CYS A 36 1.34 13.33 -10.56
C CYS A 36 0.38 12.25 -10.07
N THR A 37 0.88 11.27 -9.33
CA THR A 37 0.06 10.16 -8.81
C THR A 37 -1.07 10.61 -7.89
N SER A 38 -0.87 11.66 -7.10
CA SER A 38 -1.92 12.22 -6.27
C SER A 38 -2.90 13.08 -7.05
N ILE A 39 -2.41 13.84 -8.03
CA ILE A 39 -3.25 14.76 -8.79
C ILE A 39 -4.24 13.98 -9.68
N TYR A 40 -3.80 12.99 -10.43
CA TYR A 40 -4.72 12.22 -11.26
C TYR A 40 -5.58 11.21 -10.46
N SER A 41 -5.18 10.87 -9.23
CA SER A 41 -5.92 9.95 -8.36
C SER A 41 -6.91 10.66 -7.43
N GLY A 42 -6.64 11.89 -7.01
CA GLY A 42 -7.41 12.66 -6.04
C GLY A 42 -8.26 13.77 -6.61
N SER A 43 -8.42 13.87 -7.93
CA SER A 43 -9.20 14.93 -8.58
C SER A 43 -10.68 14.82 -8.27
N ALA A 44 -11.16 15.58 -7.28
CA ALA A 44 -12.58 15.71 -7.00
C ALA A 44 -13.26 16.60 -8.07
N PRO A 45 -14.47 16.28 -8.55
CA PRO A 45 -15.36 15.20 -8.11
C PRO A 45 -15.18 13.87 -8.84
N SER A 46 -14.13 13.71 -9.64
CA SER A 46 -13.94 12.58 -10.55
C SER A 46 -12.69 11.74 -10.19
N PRO A 47 -12.60 11.16 -8.97
CA PRO A 47 -11.51 10.24 -8.65
C PRO A 47 -11.63 8.97 -9.51
N PRO A 48 -10.50 8.45 -10.03
CA PRO A 48 -10.53 7.29 -10.93
C PRO A 48 -10.71 5.95 -10.21
N TYR A 49 -10.65 5.94 -8.89
CA TYR A 49 -10.81 4.70 -8.11
C TYR A 49 -12.28 4.36 -7.86
N CYS A 50 -12.62 3.12 -8.06
CA CYS A 50 -13.94 2.55 -7.78
C CYS A 50 -13.85 1.27 -6.96
N THR A 51 -14.99 0.81 -6.49
CA THR A 51 -15.14 -0.47 -5.80
C THR A 51 -15.52 -1.59 -6.78
N ASN A 52 -15.27 -2.84 -6.37
CA ASN A 52 -15.78 -4.02 -7.06
C ASN A 52 -17.26 -4.27 -6.74
N ALA A 53 -17.84 -5.34 -7.29
CA ALA A 53 -19.23 -5.71 -7.04
C ALA A 53 -19.57 -6.00 -5.56
N ALA A 54 -18.57 -6.32 -4.74
CA ALA A 54 -18.70 -6.51 -3.29
C ALA A 54 -18.54 -5.22 -2.49
N GLY A 55 -18.41 -4.06 -3.13
CA GLY A 55 -18.20 -2.78 -2.47
C GLY A 55 -16.79 -2.55 -1.95
N GLN A 56 -15.82 -3.37 -2.36
CA GLN A 56 -14.44 -3.28 -1.92
C GLN A 56 -13.57 -2.58 -2.97
N GLY A 57 -12.64 -1.74 -2.51
CA GLY A 57 -11.70 -1.02 -3.35
C GLY A 57 -10.55 -0.45 -2.54
N PRO A 58 -9.57 0.20 -3.18
CA PRO A 58 -8.43 0.78 -2.49
C PRO A 58 -8.86 1.85 -1.49
N ALA A 59 -8.33 1.76 -0.27
CA ALA A 59 -8.36 2.86 0.68
C ALA A 59 -7.17 3.78 0.37
N TRP A 60 -7.47 4.98 -0.14
CA TRP A 60 -6.46 5.90 -0.64
C TRP A 60 -6.41 7.17 0.21
N ALA A 61 -5.20 7.55 0.62
CA ALA A 61 -4.94 8.80 1.31
C ALA A 61 -3.69 9.46 0.73
N ASN A 62 -3.70 10.80 0.69
CA ASN A 62 -2.58 11.60 0.20
C ASN A 62 -1.81 12.22 1.36
N SER A 63 -0.48 12.26 1.22
CA SER A 63 0.43 13.01 2.08
C SER A 63 1.38 13.85 1.24
N LEU A 64 2.21 14.68 1.87
CA LEU A 64 3.24 15.41 1.16
C LEU A 64 4.34 14.46 0.67
N PHE A 65 5.06 14.83 -0.38
CA PHE A 65 6.10 13.95 -0.93
C PHE A 65 7.32 13.84 -0.02
N GLU A 66 7.49 14.75 0.92
CA GLU A 66 8.56 14.72 1.91
C GLU A 66 8.31 13.80 3.11
N ASP A 67 7.06 13.42 3.40
CA ASP A 67 6.68 12.63 4.58
C ASP A 67 5.84 11.37 4.25
N ASN A 68 5.67 11.06 2.99
CA ASN A 68 4.76 10.00 2.56
C ASN A 68 5.15 8.60 3.05
N ALA A 69 6.45 8.34 3.16
CA ALA A 69 6.91 7.03 3.61
C ALA A 69 6.56 6.84 5.09
N GLU A 70 6.77 7.84 5.92
CA GLU A 70 6.43 7.84 7.35
C GLU A 70 4.92 7.79 7.55
N PHE A 71 4.15 8.51 6.73
CA PHE A 71 2.69 8.46 6.75
C PHE A 71 2.19 7.05 6.45
N GLY A 72 2.72 6.40 5.41
CA GLY A 72 2.37 5.02 5.07
C GLY A 72 2.78 4.01 6.14
N LEU A 73 3.95 4.20 6.76
CA LEU A 73 4.37 3.40 7.92
C LEU A 73 3.40 3.58 9.09
N GLY A 74 2.98 4.82 9.37
CA GLY A 74 1.99 5.12 10.41
C GLY A 74 0.65 4.44 10.18
N MET A 75 0.16 4.43 8.93
CA MET A 75 -1.05 3.69 8.54
C MET A 75 -0.90 2.19 8.81
N HIS A 76 0.23 1.60 8.40
CA HIS A 76 0.51 0.17 8.63
C HIS A 76 0.52 -0.17 10.11
N VAL A 77 1.28 0.56 10.91
CA VAL A 77 1.39 0.34 12.37
C VAL A 77 0.03 0.51 13.05
N GLY A 78 -0.76 1.51 12.65
CA GLY A 78 -2.10 1.73 13.17
C GLY A 78 -3.03 0.54 12.91
N VAL A 79 -3.02 0.00 11.69
CA VAL A 79 -3.82 -1.18 11.32
C VAL A 79 -3.35 -2.42 12.08
N GLU A 80 -2.05 -2.66 12.19
CA GLU A 80 -1.54 -3.81 12.95
C GLU A 80 -1.93 -3.72 14.43
N LYS A 81 -1.94 -2.53 15.04
CA LYS A 81 -2.43 -2.34 16.42
C LYS A 81 -3.93 -2.64 16.58
N LEU A 82 -4.76 -2.27 15.60
CA LEU A 82 -6.17 -2.66 15.61
C LEU A 82 -6.32 -4.17 15.49
N ARG A 83 -5.53 -4.83 14.67
CA ARG A 83 -5.52 -6.29 14.52
C ARG A 83 -5.00 -7.01 15.77
N ASP A 84 -3.99 -6.45 16.45
CA ASP A 84 -3.50 -6.94 17.75
C ASP A 84 -4.63 -6.90 18.79
N ARG A 85 -5.37 -5.79 18.87
CA ARG A 85 -6.52 -5.67 19.77
C ARG A 85 -7.60 -6.71 19.48
N VAL A 86 -7.91 -6.95 18.20
CA VAL A 86 -8.86 -8.00 17.80
C VAL A 86 -8.37 -9.37 18.27
N GLN A 87 -7.08 -9.68 18.08
CA GLN A 87 -6.49 -10.92 18.57
C GLN A 87 -6.62 -11.06 20.09
N GLU A 88 -6.24 -10.03 20.84
CA GLU A 88 -6.38 -10.04 22.31
C GLU A 88 -7.82 -10.29 22.76
N THR A 89 -8.79 -9.69 22.07
CA THR A 89 -10.21 -9.89 22.36
C THR A 89 -10.66 -11.32 22.04
N MET A 90 -10.17 -11.91 20.94
CA MET A 90 -10.41 -13.34 20.64
C MET A 90 -9.79 -14.26 21.68
N GLU A 91 -8.56 -14.02 22.12
CA GLU A 91 -7.89 -14.81 23.15
C GLU A 91 -8.66 -14.76 24.48
N LYS A 92 -9.16 -13.59 24.87
CA LYS A 92 -10.03 -13.42 26.06
C LYS A 92 -11.36 -14.18 25.88
N ALA A 93 -11.96 -14.14 24.70
CA ALA A 93 -13.19 -14.85 24.40
C ALA A 93 -13.00 -16.39 24.46
N ILE A 94 -11.92 -16.88 23.89
CA ILE A 94 -11.56 -18.31 23.92
C ILE A 94 -11.41 -18.80 25.36
N ALA A 95 -10.73 -18.03 26.20
CA ALA A 95 -10.47 -18.40 27.60
C ALA A 95 -11.68 -18.30 28.52
N ASN A 96 -12.49 -17.24 28.36
CA ASN A 96 -13.43 -16.82 29.42
C ASN A 96 -14.90 -16.81 28.98
N CYS A 97 -15.23 -16.97 27.69
CA CYS A 97 -16.62 -16.82 27.26
C CYS A 97 -17.35 -18.19 27.27
N PRO A 98 -18.34 -18.38 28.18
CA PRO A 98 -19.12 -19.62 28.22
C PRO A 98 -20.16 -19.70 27.07
N LYS A 99 -20.48 -18.56 26.42
CA LYS A 99 -21.43 -18.51 25.31
C LYS A 99 -20.80 -18.86 23.96
N CYS A 100 -19.47 -18.78 23.86
CA CYS A 100 -18.77 -19.13 22.63
C CYS A 100 -18.75 -20.66 22.46
N SER A 101 -19.29 -21.14 21.34
CA SER A 101 -19.24 -22.55 20.99
C SER A 101 -17.79 -23.00 20.76
N GLU A 102 -17.52 -24.30 20.91
CA GLU A 102 -16.19 -24.86 20.62
C GLU A 102 -15.79 -24.67 19.14
N GLU A 103 -16.77 -24.70 18.23
CA GLU A 103 -16.55 -24.38 16.81
C GLU A 103 -16.07 -22.92 16.64
N LEU A 104 -16.74 -21.95 17.27
CA LEU A 104 -16.33 -20.53 17.21
C LEU A 104 -14.93 -20.34 17.78
N LYS A 105 -14.61 -20.95 18.91
CA LYS A 105 -13.28 -20.91 19.53
C LYS A 105 -12.21 -21.50 18.61
N ALA A 106 -12.52 -22.60 17.92
CA ALA A 106 -11.60 -23.23 16.96
C ALA A 106 -11.32 -22.28 15.76
N VAL A 107 -12.35 -21.64 15.21
CA VAL A 107 -12.20 -20.70 14.09
C VAL A 107 -11.46 -19.43 14.53
N MET A 108 -11.66 -18.94 15.76
CA MET A 108 -10.85 -17.83 16.31
C MET A 108 -9.36 -18.18 16.39
N LYS A 109 -9.02 -19.40 16.87
CA LYS A 109 -7.63 -19.88 16.90
C LYS A 109 -7.04 -19.96 15.50
N GLU A 110 -7.79 -20.52 14.57
CA GLU A 110 -7.37 -20.59 13.16
C GLU A 110 -7.10 -19.19 12.56
N TRP A 111 -7.93 -18.21 12.90
CA TRP A 111 -7.68 -16.82 12.48
C TRP A 111 -6.38 -16.26 13.06
N ILE A 112 -6.12 -16.48 14.35
CA ILE A 112 -4.88 -16.02 15.02
C ILE A 112 -3.65 -16.63 14.33
N GLU A 113 -3.68 -17.92 14.01
CA GLU A 113 -2.58 -18.62 13.31
C GLU A 113 -2.37 -18.11 11.87
N ASN A 114 -3.44 -17.69 11.19
CA ASN A 114 -3.42 -17.31 9.78
C ASN A 114 -3.52 -15.81 9.54
N ARG A 115 -3.55 -14.97 10.59
CA ARG A 115 -3.72 -13.50 10.46
C ARG A 115 -2.67 -12.85 9.57
N GLY A 116 -1.46 -13.41 9.48
CA GLY A 116 -0.36 -12.91 8.66
C GLY A 116 -0.55 -13.09 7.15
N SER A 117 -1.52 -13.90 6.71
CA SER A 117 -1.78 -14.16 5.29
C SER A 117 -3.08 -13.50 4.84
N SER A 118 -3.03 -12.69 3.78
CA SER A 118 -4.23 -12.03 3.23
C SER A 118 -5.27 -13.03 2.72
N ALA A 119 -4.84 -14.06 1.99
CA ALA A 119 -5.74 -15.07 1.45
C ALA A 119 -6.36 -15.93 2.57
N LYS A 120 -5.54 -16.47 3.47
CA LYS A 120 -6.02 -17.32 4.57
C LYS A 120 -6.88 -16.54 5.56
N SER A 121 -6.49 -15.31 5.93
CA SER A 121 -7.32 -14.49 6.81
C SER A 121 -8.68 -14.17 6.20
N ALA A 122 -8.78 -13.99 4.88
CA ALA A 122 -10.05 -13.79 4.19
C ALA A 122 -10.94 -15.03 4.24
N GLU A 123 -10.37 -16.22 3.98
CA GLU A 123 -11.08 -17.50 4.05
C GLU A 123 -11.65 -17.77 5.45
N VAL A 124 -10.81 -17.61 6.48
CA VAL A 124 -11.23 -17.81 7.86
C VAL A 124 -12.25 -16.76 8.29
N THR A 125 -12.09 -15.50 7.90
CA THR A 125 -13.02 -14.42 8.22
C THR A 125 -14.41 -14.69 7.67
N ALA A 126 -14.52 -15.25 6.47
CA ALA A 126 -15.82 -15.61 5.88
C ALA A 126 -16.62 -16.63 6.71
N ARG A 127 -15.93 -17.53 7.41
CA ARG A 127 -16.53 -18.50 8.34
C ARG A 127 -16.74 -17.90 9.74
N LEU A 128 -15.86 -17.00 10.15
CA LEU A 128 -15.85 -16.41 11.48
C LEU A 128 -17.03 -15.45 11.70
N ILE A 129 -17.30 -14.53 10.75
CA ILE A 129 -18.33 -13.51 10.90
C ILE A 129 -19.71 -14.09 11.24
N PRO A 130 -20.26 -15.09 10.52
CA PRO A 130 -21.56 -15.66 10.86
C PRO A 130 -21.60 -16.28 12.27
N LEU A 131 -20.51 -16.90 12.73
CA LEU A 131 -20.42 -17.49 14.06
C LEU A 131 -20.37 -16.42 15.17
N LEU A 132 -19.69 -15.30 14.91
CA LEU A 132 -19.66 -14.15 15.83
C LEU A 132 -21.05 -13.53 15.98
N GLU A 133 -21.76 -13.34 14.86
CA GLU A 133 -23.13 -12.80 14.83
C GLU A 133 -24.10 -13.70 15.57
N ALA A 134 -23.98 -15.03 15.38
CA ALA A 134 -24.83 -16.01 16.06
C ALA A 134 -24.58 -16.06 17.59
N CYS A 135 -23.33 -15.90 18.03
CA CYS A 135 -22.98 -15.90 19.45
C CYS A 135 -23.48 -14.66 20.19
N GLY A 136 -23.30 -13.48 19.62
CA GLY A 136 -23.80 -12.19 20.12
C GLY A 136 -23.32 -11.78 21.50
N CYS A 137 -22.28 -12.41 22.08
CA CYS A 137 -21.70 -12.00 23.36
C CYS A 137 -20.90 -10.69 23.22
N ASP A 138 -20.52 -10.06 24.31
CA ASP A 138 -19.85 -8.76 24.27
C ASP A 138 -18.49 -8.82 23.57
N TYR A 139 -17.71 -9.89 23.74
CA TYR A 139 -16.49 -10.12 22.98
C TYR A 139 -16.76 -10.21 21.47
N CYS A 140 -17.80 -10.95 21.08
CA CYS A 140 -18.16 -11.10 19.66
C CYS A 140 -18.59 -9.76 19.04
N LYS A 141 -19.32 -8.93 19.79
CA LYS A 141 -19.72 -7.59 19.35
C LYS A 141 -18.49 -6.69 19.15
N GLU A 142 -17.57 -6.69 20.10
CA GLU A 142 -16.32 -5.92 20.00
C GLU A 142 -15.49 -6.36 18.77
N ILE A 143 -15.39 -7.66 18.50
CA ILE A 143 -14.70 -8.16 17.30
C ILE A 143 -15.42 -7.71 16.03
N LEU A 144 -16.77 -7.74 16.00
CA LEU A 144 -17.56 -7.30 14.85
C LEU A 144 -17.49 -5.80 14.59
N GLU A 145 -17.29 -4.96 15.61
CA GLU A 145 -17.01 -3.53 15.45
C GLU A 145 -15.72 -3.29 14.63
N HIS A 146 -14.79 -4.24 14.69
CA HIS A 146 -13.52 -4.22 13.99
C HIS A 146 -13.45 -5.18 12.79
N LYS A 147 -14.59 -5.63 12.26
CA LYS A 147 -14.66 -6.64 11.19
C LYS A 147 -13.86 -6.30 9.93
N ASP A 148 -13.72 -5.00 9.62
CA ASP A 148 -13.00 -4.53 8.44
C ASP A 148 -11.49 -4.80 8.52
N TRP A 149 -10.96 -5.08 9.71
CA TRP A 149 -9.56 -5.41 9.97
C TRP A 149 -9.28 -6.91 10.11
N LEU A 150 -10.30 -7.76 10.04
CA LEU A 150 -10.13 -9.20 10.10
C LEU A 150 -9.33 -9.74 8.91
N VAL A 151 -9.56 -9.21 7.73
CA VAL A 151 -8.79 -9.57 6.53
C VAL A 151 -7.53 -8.70 6.46
N LYS A 152 -6.35 -9.34 6.33
CA LYS A 152 -5.08 -8.62 6.18
C LYS A 152 -5.10 -7.77 4.92
N LYS A 153 -4.84 -6.49 5.08
CA LYS A 153 -4.64 -5.53 3.99
C LYS A 153 -3.16 -5.46 3.60
N SER A 154 -2.89 -5.05 2.35
CA SER A 154 -1.56 -4.69 1.90
C SER A 154 -1.37 -3.17 2.01
N GLN A 155 -0.27 -2.73 2.61
CA GLN A 155 0.07 -1.31 2.71
C GLN A 155 1.01 -0.93 1.57
N TRP A 156 0.60 0.05 0.78
CA TRP A 156 1.35 0.59 -0.34
C TRP A 156 1.73 2.04 -0.08
N ILE A 157 3.00 2.35 -0.30
CA ILE A 157 3.56 3.70 -0.27
C ILE A 157 3.91 4.03 -1.71
N ILE A 158 3.19 4.96 -2.31
CA ILE A 158 3.32 5.26 -3.75
C ILE A 158 3.82 6.68 -3.92
N GLY A 159 4.89 6.86 -4.69
CA GLY A 159 5.44 8.18 -4.99
C GLY A 159 6.30 8.19 -6.24
N GLY A 160 6.56 9.38 -6.74
CA GLY A 160 7.52 9.64 -7.79
C GLY A 160 8.90 10.04 -7.23
N ASP A 161 9.68 10.74 -8.04
CA ASP A 161 11.06 11.15 -7.75
C ASP A 161 11.21 11.91 -6.42
N GLY A 162 10.26 12.80 -6.10
CA GLY A 162 10.31 13.58 -4.85
C GLY A 162 10.21 12.74 -3.60
N GLY A 163 9.26 11.81 -3.57
CA GLY A 163 9.02 10.93 -2.43
C GLY A 163 10.05 9.79 -2.30
N GLY A 164 10.55 9.30 -3.43
CA GLY A 164 11.47 8.17 -3.46
C GLY A 164 12.95 8.55 -3.47
N ASP A 165 13.33 9.52 -4.30
CA ASP A 165 14.74 9.78 -4.61
C ASP A 165 15.30 11.03 -3.94
N ASP A 166 14.47 12.02 -3.68
CA ASP A 166 14.91 13.33 -3.23
C ASP A 166 14.57 13.59 -1.76
N ILE A 167 13.66 14.51 -1.49
CA ILE A 167 13.40 14.99 -0.13
C ILE A 167 12.74 13.92 0.74
N GLY A 168 11.91 13.04 0.17
CA GLY A 168 11.24 11.94 0.88
C GLY A 168 12.13 10.72 1.13
N TYR A 169 13.37 10.68 0.57
CA TYR A 169 14.21 9.50 0.69
C TYR A 169 14.59 9.15 2.14
N GLY A 170 14.75 10.14 3.00
CA GLY A 170 15.05 9.88 4.42
C GLY A 170 13.98 9.03 5.11
N GLY A 171 12.71 9.30 4.82
CA GLY A 171 11.59 8.47 5.27
C GLY A 171 11.57 7.09 4.63
N VAL A 172 11.84 7.00 3.33
CA VAL A 172 11.95 5.70 2.63
C VAL A 172 13.03 4.84 3.25
N ASP A 173 14.21 5.39 3.48
CA ASP A 173 15.33 4.69 4.14
C ASP A 173 14.94 4.19 5.53
N HIS A 174 14.30 5.04 6.34
CA HIS A 174 13.82 4.65 7.66
C HIS A 174 12.80 3.52 7.58
N VAL A 175 11.81 3.60 6.68
CA VAL A 175 10.78 2.55 6.50
C VAL A 175 11.42 1.22 6.13
N LEU A 176 12.39 1.21 5.19
CA LEU A 176 13.15 0.02 4.83
C LEU A 176 13.89 -0.57 6.05
N ALA A 177 14.49 0.28 6.88
CA ALA A 177 15.22 -0.12 8.08
C ALA A 177 14.32 -0.77 9.15
N THR A 178 13.00 -0.48 9.16
CA THR A 178 12.08 -1.06 10.15
C THR A 178 11.74 -2.52 9.89
N GLY A 179 11.94 -3.03 8.67
CA GLY A 179 11.56 -4.40 8.27
C GLY A 179 10.05 -4.67 8.33
N GLN A 180 9.21 -3.63 8.33
CA GLN A 180 7.76 -3.77 8.33
C GLN A 180 7.24 -4.29 6.98
N ASP A 181 6.11 -4.99 7.01
CA ASP A 181 5.46 -5.57 5.82
C ASP A 181 4.70 -4.51 5.01
N VAL A 182 5.46 -3.67 4.33
CA VAL A 182 4.96 -2.58 3.47
C VAL A 182 5.55 -2.68 2.07
N ILE A 183 4.83 -2.21 1.08
CA ILE A 183 5.28 -2.17 -0.32
C ILE A 183 5.53 -0.72 -0.70
N ILE A 184 6.74 -0.40 -1.11
CA ILE A 184 7.11 0.91 -1.64
C ILE A 184 7.15 0.83 -3.15
N LEU A 185 6.28 1.58 -3.82
CA LEU A 185 6.21 1.68 -5.27
C LEU A 185 6.74 3.05 -5.72
N GLY A 186 7.98 3.08 -6.19
CA GLY A 186 8.55 4.24 -6.86
C GLY A 186 8.14 4.27 -8.32
N VAL A 187 7.42 5.32 -8.74
CA VAL A 187 7.09 5.56 -10.14
C VAL A 187 8.10 6.58 -10.69
N ASP A 188 9.15 6.07 -11.32
CA ASP A 188 10.28 6.86 -11.79
C ASP A 188 9.94 7.59 -13.09
N THR A 189 9.79 8.90 -13.02
CA THR A 189 9.51 9.77 -14.16
C THR A 189 10.72 10.58 -14.62
N GLU A 190 11.85 10.44 -13.93
CA GLU A 190 13.15 11.08 -14.26
C GLU A 190 13.16 12.62 -14.15
N VAL A 191 12.03 13.23 -13.78
CA VAL A 191 11.88 14.67 -13.49
C VAL A 191 10.71 14.88 -12.54
N TYR A 192 10.68 16.01 -11.84
CA TYR A 192 9.47 16.48 -11.16
C TYR A 192 8.41 16.90 -12.19
N SER A 193 7.58 15.97 -12.63
CA SER A 193 6.66 16.19 -13.75
C SER A 193 5.53 17.16 -13.39
N ASN A 194 4.84 16.91 -12.26
CA ASN A 194 3.66 17.69 -11.87
C ASN A 194 3.96 19.16 -11.58
N THR A 195 5.12 19.46 -11.01
CA THR A 195 5.54 20.82 -10.68
C THR A 195 6.11 21.60 -11.89
N GLY A 196 6.36 20.91 -13.00
CA GLY A 196 6.71 21.53 -14.27
C GLY A 196 8.08 21.16 -14.86
N GLY A 197 8.60 19.97 -14.60
CA GLY A 197 9.78 19.42 -15.28
C GLY A 197 11.12 19.84 -14.68
N GLN A 198 11.21 19.93 -13.37
CA GLN A 198 12.47 20.19 -12.66
C GLN A 198 13.33 18.92 -12.59
N SER A 199 14.64 19.11 -12.62
CA SER A 199 15.61 18.03 -12.44
C SER A 199 15.52 17.43 -11.04
N SER A 200 15.47 16.10 -10.97
CA SER A 200 15.52 15.30 -9.74
C SER A 200 16.84 14.54 -9.62
N LYS A 201 17.03 13.79 -8.55
CA LYS A 201 18.15 12.84 -8.45
C LYS A 201 17.98 11.65 -9.41
N SER A 202 16.76 11.36 -9.83
CA SER A 202 16.45 10.34 -10.82
C SER A 202 16.72 10.78 -12.26
N THR A 203 16.92 12.06 -12.52
CA THR A 203 17.20 12.58 -13.87
C THR A 203 18.54 12.04 -14.41
N PRO A 204 18.58 11.47 -15.62
CA PRO A 204 19.81 10.93 -16.22
C PRO A 204 20.87 12.00 -16.50
N VAL A 205 22.12 11.57 -16.59
CA VAL A 205 23.24 12.43 -17.01
C VAL A 205 22.98 12.97 -18.41
N GLY A 206 23.23 14.26 -18.60
CA GLY A 206 23.05 14.95 -19.87
C GLY A 206 21.62 15.38 -20.18
N ALA A 207 20.61 14.90 -19.45
CA ALA A 207 19.24 15.30 -19.65
C ALA A 207 19.02 16.78 -19.29
N VAL A 208 18.31 17.48 -20.15
CA VAL A 208 17.95 18.90 -19.95
C VAL A 208 16.60 18.96 -19.24
N ALA A 209 16.56 19.68 -18.13
CA ALA A 209 15.37 19.93 -17.35
C ALA A 209 15.46 21.32 -16.69
N LYS A 210 14.37 21.80 -16.05
CA LYS A 210 14.48 23.00 -15.20
C LYS A 210 15.52 22.77 -14.11
N PHE A 211 16.34 23.77 -13.82
CA PHE A 211 17.53 23.74 -12.97
C PHE A 211 18.71 22.87 -13.49
N ALA A 212 18.58 22.33 -14.70
CA ALA A 212 19.64 21.63 -15.41
C ALA A 212 19.63 21.98 -16.90
N SER A 213 19.62 23.27 -17.24
CA SER A 213 19.50 23.79 -18.60
C SER A 213 20.69 23.41 -19.50
N SER A 214 21.87 23.19 -18.92
CA SER A 214 23.09 22.71 -19.62
C SER A 214 23.26 21.19 -19.56
N GLY A 215 22.23 20.46 -19.17
CA GLY A 215 22.28 19.03 -18.92
C GLY A 215 22.72 18.69 -17.49
N LYS A 216 22.09 17.66 -16.91
CA LYS A 216 22.45 17.18 -15.58
C LYS A 216 23.87 16.60 -15.57
N ARG A 217 24.69 17.01 -14.61
CA ARG A 217 26.12 16.67 -14.56
C ARG A 217 26.42 15.38 -13.75
N ILE A 218 25.51 15.02 -12.83
CA ILE A 218 25.69 13.87 -11.93
C ILE A 218 24.81 12.70 -12.35
N ARG A 219 25.24 11.49 -11.99
CA ARG A 219 24.52 10.26 -12.31
C ARG A 219 23.15 10.21 -11.64
N LYS A 220 22.23 9.50 -12.27
CA LYS A 220 20.96 9.08 -11.68
C LYS A 220 21.20 8.29 -10.42
N LYS A 221 20.41 8.59 -9.38
CA LYS A 221 20.36 7.80 -8.14
C LYS A 221 19.77 6.42 -8.45
N ASP A 222 20.37 5.38 -7.92
CA ASP A 222 19.88 4.02 -8.01
C ASP A 222 19.19 3.64 -6.69
N LEU A 223 17.90 3.90 -6.60
CA LEU A 223 17.09 3.62 -5.43
C LEU A 223 17.04 2.12 -5.13
N GLY A 224 16.96 1.28 -6.18
CA GLY A 224 16.94 -0.16 -6.03
C GLY A 224 18.24 -0.70 -5.44
N ALA A 225 19.40 -0.25 -5.95
CA ALA A 225 20.69 -0.64 -5.40
C ALA A 225 20.85 -0.22 -3.91
N MET A 226 20.36 0.97 -3.55
CA MET A 226 20.36 1.42 -2.16
C MET A 226 19.47 0.53 -1.28
N ALA A 227 18.28 0.19 -1.71
CA ALA A 227 17.38 -0.70 -0.98
C ALA A 227 17.97 -2.12 -0.81
N MET A 228 18.70 -2.63 -1.80
CA MET A 228 19.36 -3.93 -1.72
C MET A 228 20.44 -3.99 -0.62
N THR A 229 20.99 -2.86 -0.16
CA THR A 229 21.99 -2.84 0.93
C THR A 229 21.44 -3.36 2.25
N TYR A 230 20.12 -3.33 2.46
CA TYR A 230 19.49 -3.91 3.66
C TYR A 230 19.53 -5.44 3.71
N GLY A 231 19.71 -6.12 2.58
CA GLY A 231 19.85 -7.58 2.49
C GLY A 231 18.57 -8.39 2.66
N TYR A 232 17.55 -7.87 3.33
CA TYR A 232 16.25 -8.52 3.53
C TYR A 232 15.12 -7.88 2.71
N VAL A 233 15.37 -6.76 2.05
CA VAL A 233 14.38 -6.07 1.22
C VAL A 233 14.32 -6.75 -0.15
N TYR A 234 13.12 -7.20 -0.54
CA TYR A 234 12.89 -7.63 -1.91
C TYR A 234 12.81 -6.40 -2.84
N VAL A 235 13.65 -6.37 -3.87
CA VAL A 235 13.71 -5.27 -4.82
C VAL A 235 13.40 -5.79 -6.22
N ALA A 236 12.47 -5.13 -6.89
CA ALA A 236 12.14 -5.41 -8.29
C ALA A 236 12.10 -4.11 -9.08
N GLN A 237 12.57 -4.16 -10.32
CA GLN A 237 12.41 -3.08 -11.28
C GLN A 237 11.71 -3.64 -12.52
N GLY A 238 10.62 -3.00 -12.92
CA GLY A 238 9.81 -3.42 -14.04
C GLY A 238 9.56 -2.30 -15.03
N SER A 239 9.36 -2.68 -16.29
CA SER A 239 8.90 -1.79 -17.35
C SER A 239 7.88 -2.50 -18.22
N ILE A 240 6.67 -1.95 -18.29
CA ILE A 240 5.56 -2.51 -19.07
C ILE A 240 5.88 -2.58 -20.58
N VAL A 241 6.73 -1.68 -21.06
CA VAL A 241 7.19 -1.66 -22.47
C VAL A 241 8.35 -2.62 -22.74
N ALA A 242 9.15 -2.96 -21.72
CA ALA A 242 10.26 -3.89 -21.87
C ALA A 242 9.77 -5.34 -21.85
N SER A 243 8.92 -5.69 -20.90
CA SER A 243 8.36 -7.03 -20.76
C SER A 243 7.08 -7.01 -19.93
N GLN A 244 5.94 -7.23 -20.58
CA GLN A 244 4.68 -7.43 -19.88
C GLN A 244 4.70 -8.67 -18.99
N GLN A 245 5.37 -9.73 -19.44
CA GLN A 245 5.50 -10.97 -18.70
C GLN A 245 6.25 -10.76 -17.38
N GLN A 246 7.35 -10.01 -17.39
CA GLN A 246 8.11 -9.68 -16.19
C GLN A 246 7.31 -8.84 -15.18
N LEU A 247 6.36 -8.04 -15.65
CA LEU A 247 5.55 -7.20 -14.77
C LEU A 247 4.53 -8.02 -13.96
N PHE A 248 4.05 -9.14 -14.49
CA PHE A 248 2.99 -9.96 -13.90
C PHE A 248 3.47 -11.26 -13.26
N PHE A 249 4.75 -11.59 -13.41
CA PHE A 249 5.42 -12.76 -12.86
C PHE A 249 6.72 -12.38 -12.14
#